data_3a85759c9888669fee8d53bee5da22d4
#
_entry.id   3a85759c9888669fee8d53bee5da22d4
#
_cell.length_a   1.000
_cell.length_b   1.000
_cell.length_c   1.000
_cell.angle_alpha   90.00
_cell.angle_beta   90.00
_cell.angle_gamma   90.00
#
_symmetry.space_group_name_H-M   'P 1'
#
loop_
_entity.id
_entity.type
_entity.pdbx_description
1 polymer ?
#
loop_
_entity_poly.entity_id
_entity_poly.type
_entity_poly.pdbx_seq_one_letter_code
_entity_poly.pdbx_strand_id
1 'polypeptide(L)'
;MEKIQMKTPLVEMDGDEMTRVLWRMIKDELICPFVDLKTEYYDLGLLHRNETRDQVTVDAALATRKYGVAVKCATITPNAQRMAEYPQLTEMWKSPNGTIRSILDGTVFRAPILLDTIKPVVRTWKKPITIARHAYGDVYKS
;
A
#
# COMPACT_ATOMS: atom_id res chain seq x y z
N MET A 1 25.85 9.70 14.17
CA MET A 1 25.79 8.25 13.88
C MET A 1 25.77 8.09 12.37
N GLU A 2 26.56 7.18 11.83
CA GLU A 2 26.55 6.93 10.38
C GLU A 2 25.23 6.29 9.98
N LYS A 3 24.59 6.78 8.89
CA LYS A 3 23.32 6.26 8.44
C LYS A 3 23.50 4.96 7.65
N ILE A 4 22.55 4.07 7.81
CA ILE A 4 22.47 2.82 7.03
C ILE A 4 22.26 3.18 5.56
N GLN A 5 23.14 2.69 4.70
CA GLN A 5 23.08 2.95 3.25
C GLN A 5 22.17 1.94 2.56
N MET A 6 21.16 2.43 1.84
CA MET A 6 20.30 1.59 1.03
C MET A 6 20.96 1.22 -0.31
N LYS A 7 20.90 -0.06 -0.65
CA LYS A 7 21.37 -0.57 -1.95
C LYS A 7 20.29 -0.46 -3.04
N THR A 8 19.05 -0.74 -2.68
CA THR A 8 17.89 -0.72 -3.59
C THR A 8 16.95 0.38 -3.14
N PRO A 9 16.42 1.22 -4.05
CA PRO A 9 15.43 2.23 -3.67
C PRO A 9 14.13 1.58 -3.21
N LEU A 10 13.48 2.23 -2.25
CA LEU A 10 12.13 1.89 -1.83
C LEU A 10 11.13 2.54 -2.80
N VAL A 11 10.25 1.77 -3.40
CA VAL A 11 9.10 2.34 -4.12
C VAL A 11 8.13 2.91 -3.10
N GLU A 12 7.95 4.22 -3.15
CA GLU A 12 7.11 4.96 -2.22
C GLU A 12 5.80 5.35 -2.91
N MET A 13 4.71 4.72 -2.50
CA MET A 13 3.37 5.01 -3.00
C MET A 13 2.63 5.84 -1.97
N ASP A 14 2.64 7.15 -2.14
CA ASP A 14 1.91 8.07 -1.28
C ASP A 14 0.40 7.91 -1.47
N GLY A 15 -0.37 8.35 -0.51
CA GLY A 15 -1.80 8.12 -0.49
C GLY A 15 -2.62 9.38 -0.26
N ASP A 16 -3.79 9.18 0.29
CA ASP A 16 -4.74 10.24 0.57
C ASP A 16 -4.82 10.57 2.07
N GLU A 17 -5.32 11.76 2.35
CA GLU A 17 -5.75 12.23 3.66
C GLU A 17 -4.67 12.03 4.75
N MET A 18 -5.06 11.50 5.89
CA MET A 18 -4.23 11.34 7.08
C MET A 18 -3.02 10.43 6.86
N THR A 19 -3.12 9.41 6.00
CA THR A 19 -2.01 8.45 5.80
C THR A 19 -0.81 9.09 5.13
N ARG A 20 -1.00 10.08 4.27
CA ARG A 20 0.05 10.90 3.68
C ARG A 20 0.84 11.66 4.74
N VAL A 21 0.13 12.27 5.70
CA VAL A 21 0.74 13.01 6.80
C VAL A 21 1.51 12.08 7.73
N LEU A 22 0.88 10.97 8.15
CA LEU A 22 1.51 9.98 9.03
C LEU A 22 2.75 9.36 8.40
N TRP A 23 2.70 9.04 7.11
CA TRP A 23 3.86 8.46 6.42
C TRP A 23 5.03 9.46 6.36
N ARG A 24 4.76 10.73 6.13
CA ARG A 24 5.79 11.79 6.19
C ARG A 24 6.46 11.84 7.57
N MET A 25 5.66 11.87 8.64
CA MET A 25 6.18 11.85 10.00
C MET A 25 7.05 10.62 10.27
N ILE A 26 6.60 9.43 9.84
CA ILE A 26 7.37 8.19 9.98
C ILE A 26 8.71 8.29 9.24
N LYS A 27 8.72 8.81 8.01
CA LYS A 27 9.97 9.01 7.28
C LYS A 27 10.90 9.96 8.02
N ASP A 28 10.40 11.13 8.37
CA ASP A 28 11.23 12.22 8.86
C ASP A 28 11.75 11.95 10.29
N GLU A 29 10.93 11.35 11.15
CA GLU A 29 11.24 11.18 12.56
C GLU A 29 11.81 9.79 12.91
N LEU A 30 11.41 8.73 12.18
CA LEU A 30 11.78 7.36 12.54
C LEU A 30 12.74 6.69 11.55
N ILE A 31 12.73 7.08 10.27
CA ILE A 31 13.52 6.40 9.24
C ILE A 31 14.74 7.24 8.86
N CYS A 32 14.54 8.44 8.38
CA CYS A 32 15.61 9.29 7.86
C CYS A 32 16.72 9.67 8.87
N PRO A 33 16.49 9.70 10.19
CA PRO A 33 17.60 9.88 11.14
C PRO A 33 18.61 8.74 11.11
N PHE A 34 18.20 7.52 10.77
CA PHE A 34 19.02 6.31 10.84
C PHE A 34 19.39 5.72 9.48
N VAL A 35 18.61 6.03 8.45
CA VAL A 35 18.74 5.45 7.11
C VAL A 35 18.93 6.57 6.08
N ASP A 36 19.89 6.38 5.18
CA ASP A 36 19.99 7.19 3.95
C ASP A 36 18.96 6.68 2.97
N LEU A 37 17.70 7.15 3.17
CA LEU A 37 16.53 6.64 2.48
C LEU A 37 16.53 7.09 1.01
N LYS A 38 16.59 6.13 0.11
CA LYS A 38 16.40 6.33 -1.33
C LYS A 38 15.04 5.85 -1.74
N THR A 39 14.24 6.73 -2.30
CA THR A 39 12.87 6.40 -2.76
C THR A 39 12.70 6.64 -4.25
N GLU A 40 11.87 5.82 -4.87
CA GLU A 40 11.24 6.09 -6.15
C GLU A 40 9.77 6.41 -5.86
N TYR A 41 9.41 7.69 -5.96
CA TYR A 41 8.16 8.24 -5.44
C TYR A 41 7.04 8.24 -6.47
N TYR A 42 5.86 7.78 -6.06
CA TYR A 42 4.62 7.80 -6.82
C TYR A 42 3.49 8.36 -5.96
N ASP A 43 2.84 9.42 -6.43
CA ASP A 43 1.65 9.96 -5.77
C ASP A 43 0.40 9.20 -6.20
N LEU A 44 -0.11 8.31 -5.33
CA LEU A 44 -1.36 7.61 -5.56
C LEU A 44 -2.57 8.32 -4.95
N GLY A 45 -2.45 9.60 -4.61
CA GLY A 45 -3.57 10.43 -4.21
C GLY A 45 -4.64 10.51 -5.30
N LEU A 46 -5.90 10.56 -4.89
CA LEU A 46 -7.05 10.44 -5.79
C LEU A 46 -7.03 11.47 -6.93
N LEU A 47 -6.59 12.70 -6.66
CA LEU A 47 -6.55 13.76 -7.67
C LEU A 47 -5.47 13.49 -8.72
N HIS A 48 -4.27 13.12 -8.30
CA HIS A 48 -3.19 12.81 -9.23
C HIS A 48 -3.46 11.54 -10.04
N ARG A 49 -4.13 10.56 -9.45
CA ARG A 49 -4.62 9.38 -10.19
C ARG A 49 -5.62 9.79 -11.27
N ASN A 50 -6.51 10.74 -10.98
CA ASN A 50 -7.46 11.26 -11.95
C ASN A 50 -6.75 11.99 -13.10
N GLU A 51 -5.74 12.82 -12.80
CA GLU A 51 -4.93 13.52 -13.80
C GLU A 51 -4.20 12.57 -14.75
N THR A 52 -3.65 11.49 -14.19
CA THR A 52 -2.89 10.48 -14.94
C THR A 52 -3.76 9.36 -15.51
N ARG A 53 -5.10 9.43 -15.35
CA ARG A 53 -6.02 8.35 -15.70
C ARG A 53 -5.60 7.01 -15.10
N ASP A 54 -5.21 7.04 -13.83
CA ASP A 54 -4.72 5.92 -13.03
C ASP A 54 -3.41 5.26 -13.55
N GLN A 55 -2.74 5.84 -14.53
CA GLN A 55 -1.47 5.32 -15.06
C GLN A 55 -0.40 5.27 -13.97
N VAL A 56 -0.37 6.25 -13.06
CA VAL A 56 0.58 6.28 -11.94
C VAL A 56 0.49 5.02 -11.06
N THR A 57 -0.68 4.42 -10.91
CA THR A 57 -0.86 3.15 -10.16
C THR A 57 -0.17 1.99 -10.88
N VAL A 58 -0.26 1.94 -12.19
CA VAL A 58 0.40 0.92 -13.03
C VAL A 58 1.91 1.09 -12.95
N ASP A 59 2.39 2.31 -13.10
CA ASP A 59 3.83 2.63 -13.08
C ASP A 59 4.46 2.28 -11.72
N ALA A 60 3.77 2.61 -10.61
CA ALA A 60 4.19 2.26 -9.26
C ALA A 60 4.25 0.72 -9.04
N ALA A 61 3.28 -0.01 -9.60
CA ALA A 61 3.29 -1.48 -9.54
C ALA A 61 4.44 -2.08 -10.32
N LEU A 62 4.72 -1.57 -11.52
CA LEU A 62 5.85 -2.03 -12.34
C LEU A 62 7.20 -1.69 -11.69
N ALA A 63 7.33 -0.52 -11.08
CA ALA A 63 8.51 -0.18 -10.29
C ALA A 63 8.69 -1.12 -9.10
N THR A 64 7.60 -1.45 -8.40
CA THR A 64 7.63 -2.43 -7.30
C THR A 64 8.09 -3.81 -7.77
N ARG A 65 7.62 -4.24 -8.93
CA ARG A 65 8.05 -5.50 -9.54
C ARG A 65 9.53 -5.49 -9.90
N LYS A 66 10.05 -4.34 -10.35
CA LYS A 66 11.47 -4.14 -10.68
C LYS A 66 12.37 -4.15 -9.45
N TYR A 67 12.00 -3.43 -8.39
CA TYR A 67 12.85 -3.26 -7.21
C TYR A 67 12.58 -4.26 -6.09
N GLY A 68 11.43 -4.92 -6.09
CA GLY A 68 11.07 -5.97 -5.15
C GLY A 68 10.63 -5.48 -3.77
N VAL A 69 10.57 -4.17 -3.53
CA VAL A 69 10.16 -3.59 -2.25
C VAL A 69 9.41 -2.28 -2.44
N ALA A 70 8.29 -2.15 -1.74
CA ALA A 70 7.47 -0.94 -1.76
C ALA A 70 6.79 -0.70 -0.42
N VAL A 71 6.46 0.56 -0.16
CA VAL A 71 5.50 0.98 0.86
C VAL A 71 4.34 1.68 0.19
N LYS A 72 3.13 1.38 0.61
CA LYS A 72 1.91 2.01 0.10
C LYS A 72 1.09 2.58 1.24
N CYS A 73 0.80 3.86 1.15
CA CYS A 73 -0.19 4.53 1.99
C CYS A 73 -1.63 4.14 1.59
N ALA A 74 -2.58 4.36 2.47
CA ALA A 74 -3.99 4.18 2.13
C ALA A 74 -4.44 5.18 1.07
N THR A 75 -5.30 4.73 0.17
CA THR A 75 -5.83 5.51 -0.95
C THR A 75 -7.35 5.49 -0.94
N ILE A 76 -7.97 6.58 -1.37
CA ILE A 76 -9.41 6.65 -1.55
C ILE A 76 -9.80 5.84 -2.78
N THR A 77 -10.80 4.96 -2.62
CA THR A 77 -11.53 4.36 -3.74
C THR A 77 -12.88 5.07 -3.83
N PRO A 78 -13.10 5.91 -4.86
CA PRO A 78 -14.31 6.72 -4.92
C PRO A 78 -15.54 5.85 -5.16
N ASN A 79 -16.59 6.15 -4.44
CA ASN A 79 -17.95 5.68 -4.67
C ASN A 79 -18.82 6.88 -5.10
N ALA A 80 -20.11 6.68 -5.33
CA ALA A 80 -21.02 7.74 -5.77
C ALA A 80 -21.03 8.95 -4.82
N GLN A 81 -20.95 8.73 -3.50
CA GLN A 81 -20.87 9.80 -2.51
C GLN A 81 -19.55 10.58 -2.63
N ARG A 82 -18.43 9.89 -2.73
CA ARG A 82 -17.10 10.51 -2.90
C ARG A 82 -16.98 11.27 -4.22
N MET A 83 -17.66 10.83 -5.29
CA MET A 83 -17.72 11.60 -6.54
C MET A 83 -18.36 12.98 -6.35
N ALA A 84 -19.35 13.10 -5.47
CA ALA A 84 -19.95 14.38 -5.14
C ALA A 84 -19.01 15.30 -4.34
N GLU A 85 -18.16 14.73 -3.47
CA GLU A 85 -17.15 15.47 -2.70
C GLU A 85 -15.97 15.95 -3.58
N TYR A 86 -15.71 15.26 -4.69
CA TYR A 86 -14.60 15.55 -5.61
C TYR A 86 -15.14 15.79 -7.04
N PRO A 87 -15.76 16.95 -7.32
CA PRO A 87 -16.44 17.23 -8.60
C PRO A 87 -15.49 17.24 -9.82
N GLN A 88 -14.18 17.32 -9.60
CA GLN A 88 -13.17 17.26 -10.65
C GLN A 88 -12.85 15.83 -11.13
N LEU A 89 -13.36 14.80 -10.46
CA LEU A 89 -13.15 13.42 -10.91
C LEU A 89 -13.91 13.13 -12.19
N THR A 90 -13.23 12.53 -13.14
CA THR A 90 -13.81 12.13 -14.44
C THR A 90 -14.45 10.76 -14.40
N GLU A 91 -14.00 9.90 -13.48
CA GLU A 91 -14.45 8.52 -13.35
C GLU A 91 -14.44 8.04 -11.89
N MET A 92 -15.23 7.02 -11.58
CA MET A 92 -15.09 6.22 -10.37
C MET A 92 -13.90 5.27 -10.52
N TRP A 93 -12.70 5.77 -10.22
CA TRP A 93 -11.47 4.99 -10.33
C TRP A 93 -11.51 3.73 -9.48
N LYS A 94 -11.02 2.62 -10.04
CA LYS A 94 -10.91 1.35 -9.34
C LYS A 94 -9.93 1.45 -8.16
N SER A 95 -10.01 0.49 -7.25
CA SER A 95 -9.07 0.43 -6.13
C SER A 95 -7.64 0.18 -6.63
N PRO A 96 -6.67 1.05 -6.29
CA PRO A 96 -5.27 0.82 -6.62
C PRO A 96 -4.72 -0.49 -6.06
N ASN A 97 -5.27 -0.95 -4.93
CA ASN A 97 -4.88 -2.23 -4.34
C ASN A 97 -5.14 -3.41 -5.29
N GLY A 98 -6.27 -3.41 -5.99
CA GLY A 98 -6.60 -4.43 -6.98
C GLY A 98 -5.63 -4.40 -8.17
N THR A 99 -5.39 -3.22 -8.74
CA THR A 99 -4.47 -3.03 -9.86
C THR A 99 -3.05 -3.48 -9.51
N ILE A 100 -2.51 -3.01 -8.38
CA ILE A 100 -1.16 -3.36 -7.93
C ILE A 100 -1.03 -4.87 -7.71
N ARG A 101 -1.97 -5.49 -6.98
CA ARG A 101 -1.93 -6.93 -6.72
C ARG A 101 -2.01 -7.76 -8.00
N SER A 102 -2.84 -7.34 -8.96
CA SER A 102 -2.95 -8.04 -10.24
C SER A 102 -1.66 -7.98 -11.06
N ILE A 103 -0.95 -6.85 -11.02
CA ILE A 103 0.32 -6.68 -11.73
C ILE A 103 1.45 -7.45 -11.05
N LEU A 104 1.49 -7.45 -9.71
CA LEU A 104 2.50 -8.17 -8.95
C LEU A 104 2.27 -9.68 -8.96
N ASP A 105 1.00 -10.09 -9.09
CA ASP A 105 0.56 -11.49 -9.07
C ASP A 105 0.91 -12.25 -7.77
N GLY A 106 0.53 -13.52 -7.71
CA GLY A 106 0.89 -14.42 -6.63
C GLY A 106 -0.13 -14.55 -5.51
N THR A 107 0.25 -15.32 -4.51
CA THR A 107 -0.55 -15.61 -3.32
C THR A 107 0.24 -15.28 -2.06
N VAL A 108 -0.36 -14.49 -1.18
CA VAL A 108 0.21 -14.16 0.12
C VAL A 108 -0.39 -15.06 1.19
N PHE A 109 0.45 -15.83 1.87
CA PHE A 109 0.08 -16.60 3.04
C PHE A 109 0.40 -15.79 4.30
N ARG A 110 -0.58 -15.70 5.20
CA ARG A 110 -0.43 -14.96 6.46
C ARG A 110 -0.42 -15.92 7.64
N ALA A 111 0.64 -15.86 8.44
CA ALA A 111 0.69 -16.48 9.75
C ALA A 111 0.29 -15.45 10.83
N PRO A 112 -0.50 -15.84 11.85
CA PRO A 112 -0.80 -14.96 12.96
C PRO A 112 0.47 -14.64 13.76
N ILE A 113 0.60 -13.41 14.20
CA ILE A 113 1.64 -13.01 15.15
C ILE A 113 1.07 -13.22 16.54
N LEU A 114 1.63 -14.17 17.29
CA LEU A 114 1.23 -14.49 18.64
C LEU A 114 2.32 -14.00 19.62
N LEU A 115 1.90 -13.38 20.69
CA LEU A 115 2.78 -12.93 21.77
C LEU A 115 2.47 -13.76 23.02
N ASP A 116 3.49 -14.29 23.68
CA ASP A 116 3.31 -15.14 24.86
C ASP A 116 2.61 -14.42 26.02
N THR A 117 2.81 -13.11 26.11
CA THR A 117 2.23 -12.26 27.14
C THR A 117 0.80 -11.81 26.86
N ILE A 118 0.32 -11.94 25.62
CA ILE A 118 -1.02 -11.49 25.20
C ILE A 118 -1.85 -12.69 24.77
N LYS A 119 -2.92 -12.95 25.52
CA LYS A 119 -3.82 -14.06 25.19
C LYS A 119 -4.61 -13.74 23.92
N PRO A 120 -4.70 -14.68 22.96
CA PRO A 120 -5.54 -14.53 21.78
C PRO A 120 -7.00 -14.25 22.13
N VAL A 121 -7.69 -13.46 21.32
CA VAL A 121 -9.11 -13.15 21.49
C VAL A 121 -9.96 -14.44 21.48
N VAL A 122 -9.67 -15.34 20.53
CA VAL A 122 -10.36 -16.65 20.46
C VAL A 122 -9.49 -17.72 21.12
N ARG A 123 -9.79 -18.04 22.37
CA ARG A 123 -9.00 -18.97 23.20
C ARG A 123 -9.23 -20.44 22.88
N THR A 124 -10.30 -20.75 22.18
CA THR A 124 -10.71 -22.13 21.88
C THR A 124 -10.01 -22.71 20.66
N TRP A 125 -9.40 -21.88 19.83
CA TRP A 125 -8.65 -22.36 18.66
C TRP A 125 -7.35 -23.02 19.10
N LYS A 126 -7.18 -24.30 18.72
CA LYS A 126 -6.03 -25.15 19.09
C LYS A 126 -5.19 -25.57 17.90
N LYS A 127 -5.66 -25.32 16.67
CA LYS A 127 -4.97 -25.69 15.45
C LYS A 127 -4.55 -24.43 14.68
N PRO A 128 -3.46 -24.49 13.91
CA PRO A 128 -3.08 -23.40 13.04
C PRO A 128 -4.18 -23.07 12.03
N ILE A 129 -4.39 -21.77 11.78
CA ILE A 129 -5.28 -21.28 10.73
C ILE A 129 -4.41 -20.55 9.73
N THR A 130 -4.40 -21.03 8.49
CA THR A 130 -3.69 -20.39 7.40
C THR A 130 -4.66 -19.52 6.61
N ILE A 131 -4.31 -18.24 6.47
CA ILE A 131 -5.08 -17.29 5.67
C ILE A 131 -4.25 -16.98 4.43
N ALA A 132 -4.84 -17.21 3.25
CA ALA A 132 -4.23 -16.89 1.98
C ALA A 132 -5.02 -15.82 1.24
N ARG A 133 -4.33 -14.91 0.58
CA ARG A 133 -4.90 -13.92 -0.33
C ARG A 133 -4.30 -14.10 -1.72
N HIS A 134 -5.14 -14.37 -2.69
CA HIS A 134 -4.77 -14.51 -4.09
C HIS A 134 -5.05 -13.24 -4.89
N ALA A 135 -4.16 -12.88 -5.83
CA ALA A 135 -4.28 -11.67 -6.62
C ALA A 135 -5.57 -11.61 -7.47
N TYR A 136 -6.05 -12.75 -7.93
CA TYR A 136 -7.20 -12.88 -8.83
C TYR A 136 -8.49 -13.37 -8.15
N GLY A 137 -8.42 -13.93 -6.96
CA GLY A 137 -9.57 -14.40 -6.18
C GLY A 137 -10.05 -13.38 -5.15
N ASP A 138 -9.73 -12.12 -5.34
CA ASP A 138 -10.03 -11.04 -4.41
C ASP A 138 -11.33 -10.32 -4.80
N VAL A 139 -12.01 -9.77 -3.80
CA VAL A 139 -13.22 -8.93 -3.94
C VAL A 139 -13.07 -7.78 -4.96
N TYR A 140 -11.86 -7.37 -5.27
CA TYR A 140 -11.57 -6.31 -6.25
C TYR A 140 -11.64 -6.76 -7.71
N LYS A 141 -11.81 -8.06 -7.96
CA LYS A 141 -11.91 -8.63 -9.32
C LYS A 141 -13.17 -9.47 -9.57
N SER A 142 -13.99 -9.62 -8.55
CA SER A 142 -15.28 -10.32 -8.70
C SER A 142 -16.31 -9.42 -9.40
#